data_f916bdbb76cf1dee6d28e28fe463062e
#
_entry.id   f916bdbb76cf1dee6d28e28fe463062e
#
_cell.length_a   1.000
_cell.length_b   1.000
_cell.length_c   1.000
_cell.angle_alpha   90.00
_cell.angle_beta   90.00
_cell.angle_gamma   90.00
#
_symmetry.space_group_name_H-M   'P 1'
#
loop_
_entity.id
_entity.type
_entity.pdbx_description
1 polymer ?
#
loop_
_entity_poly.entity_id
_entity_poly.type
_entity_poly.pdbx_seq_one_letter_code
_entity_poly.pdbx_strand_id
1 'polypeptide(L)'
;LDYQFGFKVSETWFYKYLEQKLALIIAIQVVVLFLSSSFVVIQANEEAVKERFGNYSATLTPAFHFKWPWPIDKVYRYNTGEIQTFKLGVVDDQREPSTDVKVLLWTTQHSHGSSTDPEQNFNMIVASDDVLTGAAASKAVPVNLLTVSIPVQFRISNLTDWVYKNDNAVSMLKKFAMREVTQYLVSVDMNELMGPGRADAQAVLKDRIGEHAKKLGAEIVFVGLQDIHPPVGQNEQSKATGGVAESYEKVNVAHLHAETNRLGAIKYQAGKVPQARGDATNLVAQARSDSTNKVALAEAEAGRFGHQLAAFKGAPSVYKTRMKLETFIDATKGSRKYILSNPSNSDIINLELQDKLRSDLLDVTVDPEN
;
A
#
# COMPACT_ATOMS: atom_id res chain seq x y z
N LEU A 1 0.11 -43.48 -62.82
CA LEU A 1 0.18 -44.49 -61.74
C LEU A 1 0.66 -45.83 -62.25
N ASP A 2 0.21 -46.31 -63.43
CA ASP A 2 0.66 -47.60 -63.98
C ASP A 2 2.17 -47.68 -64.25
N TYR A 3 2.81 -46.54 -64.53
CA TYR A 3 4.23 -46.46 -64.77
C TYR A 3 5.09 -46.49 -63.49
N GLN A 4 4.49 -46.11 -62.34
CA GLN A 4 5.23 -46.07 -61.06
C GLN A 4 5.19 -47.37 -60.27
N PHE A 5 4.13 -48.16 -60.42
CA PHE A 5 3.95 -49.40 -59.65
C PHE A 5 4.20 -50.70 -60.44
N GLY A 6 4.45 -50.62 -61.75
CA GLY A 6 4.78 -51.78 -62.57
C GLY A 6 3.63 -52.76 -62.84
N PHE A 7 2.40 -52.44 -62.40
CA PHE A 7 1.19 -53.20 -62.67
C PHE A 7 -0.02 -52.26 -62.90
N LYS A 8 -0.98 -52.71 -63.67
CA LYS A 8 -2.22 -51.91 -63.90
C LYS A 8 -3.10 -51.95 -62.69
N VAL A 9 -3.13 -50.87 -61.92
CA VAL A 9 -3.93 -50.72 -60.70
C VAL A 9 -5.41 -50.93 -60.94
N SER A 10 -5.87 -50.54 -62.15
CA SER A 10 -7.28 -50.69 -62.60
C SER A 10 -7.71 -52.15 -62.83
N GLU A 11 -6.77 -53.06 -63.00
CA GLU A 11 -7.10 -54.51 -63.22
C GLU A 11 -7.05 -55.29 -61.88
N THR A 12 -6.61 -54.71 -60.78
CA THR A 12 -6.59 -55.37 -59.47
C THR A 12 -8.03 -55.63 -58.97
N TRP A 13 -8.20 -56.76 -58.25
CA TRP A 13 -9.48 -57.12 -57.67
C TRP A 13 -9.99 -56.05 -56.69
N PHE A 14 -9.11 -55.34 -56.00
CA PHE A 14 -9.44 -54.30 -55.04
C PHE A 14 -10.02 -53.07 -55.77
N TYR A 15 -9.43 -52.68 -56.91
CA TYR A 15 -9.93 -51.53 -57.68
C TYR A 15 -11.33 -51.85 -58.28
N LYS A 16 -11.50 -53.01 -58.84
CA LYS A 16 -12.81 -53.45 -59.37
C LYS A 16 -13.88 -53.55 -58.29
N TYR A 17 -13.50 -54.03 -57.10
CA TYR A 17 -14.38 -54.07 -55.93
C TYR A 17 -14.78 -52.66 -55.50
N LEU A 18 -13.78 -51.75 -55.37
CA LEU A 18 -14.01 -50.36 -55.01
C LEU A 18 -14.90 -49.66 -56.00
N GLU A 19 -14.67 -49.82 -57.30
CA GLU A 19 -15.49 -49.23 -58.39
C GLU A 19 -16.97 -49.71 -58.33
N GLN A 20 -17.16 -51.02 -58.16
CA GLN A 20 -18.48 -51.61 -58.06
C GLN A 20 -19.24 -51.22 -56.79
N LYS A 21 -18.54 -51.00 -55.68
CA LYS A 21 -19.13 -50.72 -54.37
C LYS A 21 -18.98 -49.27 -53.94
N LEU A 22 -18.39 -48.40 -54.74
CA LEU A 22 -18.09 -47.01 -54.41
C LEU A 22 -19.33 -46.25 -53.94
N ALA A 23 -20.44 -46.39 -54.68
CA ALA A 23 -21.70 -45.73 -54.34
C ALA A 23 -22.26 -46.22 -52.98
N LEU A 24 -22.12 -47.51 -52.67
CA LEU A 24 -22.52 -48.09 -51.37
C LEU A 24 -21.62 -47.60 -50.25
N ILE A 25 -20.31 -47.53 -50.46
CA ILE A 25 -19.32 -47.06 -49.47
C ILE A 25 -19.61 -45.58 -49.15
N ILE A 26 -19.82 -44.77 -50.18
CA ILE A 26 -20.17 -43.34 -50.01
C ILE A 26 -21.49 -43.20 -49.23
N ALA A 27 -22.52 -44.02 -49.59
CA ALA A 27 -23.81 -44.01 -48.91
C ALA A 27 -23.66 -44.36 -47.41
N ILE A 28 -22.90 -45.41 -47.09
CA ILE A 28 -22.61 -45.78 -45.70
C ILE A 28 -21.85 -44.65 -44.99
N GLN A 29 -20.82 -44.05 -45.61
CA GLN A 29 -20.08 -42.94 -45.03
C GLN A 29 -20.98 -41.76 -44.73
N VAL A 30 -21.89 -41.37 -45.61
CA VAL A 30 -22.87 -40.30 -45.42
C VAL A 30 -23.79 -40.65 -44.24
N VAL A 31 -24.30 -41.87 -44.17
CA VAL A 31 -25.13 -42.32 -43.03
C VAL A 31 -24.36 -42.26 -41.70
N VAL A 32 -23.10 -42.73 -41.68
CA VAL A 32 -22.26 -42.67 -40.47
C VAL A 32 -22.02 -41.23 -40.03
N LEU A 33 -21.68 -40.32 -40.97
CA LEU A 33 -21.53 -38.90 -40.68
C LEU A 33 -22.82 -38.26 -40.16
N PHE A 34 -23.96 -38.60 -40.75
CA PHE A 34 -25.26 -38.13 -40.33
C PHE A 34 -25.59 -38.60 -38.91
N LEU A 35 -25.40 -39.87 -38.60
CA LEU A 35 -25.62 -40.43 -37.27
C LEU A 35 -24.61 -39.91 -36.23
N SER A 36 -23.37 -39.67 -36.64
CA SER A 36 -22.34 -39.08 -35.71
C SER A 36 -22.74 -37.70 -35.24
N SER A 37 -23.49 -36.92 -36.04
CA SER A 37 -24.02 -35.61 -35.66
C SER A 37 -25.09 -35.67 -34.55
N SER A 38 -25.55 -36.88 -34.19
CA SER A 38 -26.57 -37.10 -33.15
C SER A 38 -26.03 -37.06 -31.73
N PHE A 39 -24.74 -37.04 -31.58
CA PHE A 39 -24.10 -37.03 -30.26
C PHE A 39 -23.52 -35.65 -29.93
N VAL A 40 -23.73 -35.16 -28.71
CA VAL A 40 -23.17 -33.92 -28.21
C VAL A 40 -22.69 -34.12 -26.78
N VAL A 41 -21.46 -33.65 -26.49
CA VAL A 41 -20.88 -33.65 -25.14
C VAL A 41 -20.86 -32.19 -24.66
N ILE A 42 -21.44 -31.94 -23.49
CA ILE A 42 -21.45 -30.64 -22.83
C ILE A 42 -20.42 -30.72 -21.69
N GLN A 43 -19.51 -29.75 -21.65
CA GLN A 43 -18.42 -29.69 -20.65
C GLN A 43 -18.97 -29.29 -19.27
N ALA A 44 -18.18 -29.51 -18.21
CA ALA A 44 -18.60 -29.26 -16.84
C ALA A 44 -18.91 -27.78 -16.51
N ASN A 45 -18.32 -26.85 -17.25
CA ASN A 45 -18.54 -25.41 -17.10
C ASN A 45 -19.53 -24.81 -18.10
N GLU A 46 -20.13 -25.65 -18.95
CA GLU A 46 -21.05 -25.24 -20.00
C GLU A 46 -22.47 -25.77 -19.74
N GLU A 47 -23.45 -25.03 -20.16
CA GLU A 47 -24.79 -25.50 -20.43
C GLU A 47 -25.14 -25.24 -21.88
N ALA A 48 -26.08 -25.98 -22.42
CA ALA A 48 -26.46 -25.78 -23.81
C ALA A 48 -27.99 -25.72 -23.96
N VAL A 49 -28.40 -24.93 -24.96
CA VAL A 49 -29.80 -24.88 -25.40
C VAL A 49 -29.94 -25.75 -26.61
N LYS A 50 -30.92 -26.65 -26.57
CA LYS A 50 -31.32 -27.47 -27.68
C LYS A 50 -32.57 -26.90 -28.34
N GLU A 51 -32.47 -26.56 -29.62
CA GLU A 51 -33.57 -26.13 -30.45
C GLU A 51 -33.98 -27.23 -31.42
N ARG A 52 -35.27 -27.41 -31.59
CA ARG A 52 -35.85 -28.28 -32.61
C ARG A 52 -36.60 -27.45 -33.61
N PHE A 53 -36.15 -27.51 -34.88
CA PHE A 53 -36.67 -26.69 -35.97
C PHE A 53 -36.72 -25.19 -35.62
N GLY A 54 -35.71 -24.69 -34.85
CA GLY A 54 -35.62 -23.29 -34.46
C GLY A 54 -36.41 -22.91 -33.19
N ASN A 55 -37.16 -23.84 -32.58
CA ASN A 55 -37.87 -23.59 -31.34
C ASN A 55 -37.12 -24.20 -30.12
N TYR A 56 -37.16 -23.53 -29.00
CA TYR A 56 -36.61 -24.07 -27.73
C TYR A 56 -37.24 -25.41 -27.41
N SER A 57 -36.40 -26.39 -27.11
CA SER A 57 -36.84 -27.75 -26.76
C SER A 57 -36.42 -28.14 -25.35
N ALA A 58 -35.18 -27.91 -24.98
CA ALA A 58 -34.65 -28.23 -23.63
C ALA A 58 -33.31 -27.55 -23.37
N THR A 59 -32.99 -27.32 -22.08
CA THR A 59 -31.63 -26.99 -21.63
C THR A 59 -30.90 -28.28 -21.30
N LEU A 60 -29.66 -28.42 -21.79
CA LEU A 60 -28.80 -29.56 -21.59
C LEU A 60 -27.73 -29.18 -20.53
N THR A 61 -27.66 -29.98 -19.47
CA THR A 61 -26.64 -29.88 -18.42
C THR A 61 -25.35 -30.58 -18.83
N PRO A 62 -24.24 -30.38 -18.11
CA PRO A 62 -22.97 -31.08 -18.39
C PRO A 62 -23.15 -32.61 -18.36
N ALA A 63 -23.11 -33.21 -19.54
CA ALA A 63 -23.17 -34.66 -19.74
C ALA A 63 -23.04 -35.00 -21.22
N PHE A 64 -23.11 -36.29 -21.50
CA PHE A 64 -23.30 -36.81 -22.85
C PHE A 64 -24.80 -36.87 -23.17
N HIS A 65 -25.19 -36.23 -24.29
CA HIS A 65 -26.58 -36.15 -24.72
C HIS A 65 -26.78 -36.68 -26.13
N PHE A 66 -27.93 -37.27 -26.33
CA PHE A 66 -28.40 -37.64 -27.65
C PHE A 66 -29.37 -36.58 -28.20
N LYS A 67 -29.21 -36.21 -29.47
CA LYS A 67 -30.07 -35.27 -30.20
C LYS A 67 -30.38 -35.84 -31.57
N TRP A 68 -31.42 -35.36 -32.19
CA TRP A 68 -31.67 -35.66 -33.60
C TRP A 68 -30.59 -35.03 -34.49
N PRO A 69 -30.18 -35.71 -35.57
CA PRO A 69 -29.18 -35.17 -36.48
C PRO A 69 -29.61 -33.81 -37.06
N TRP A 70 -28.61 -33.02 -37.41
CA TRP A 70 -28.85 -31.79 -38.18
C TRP A 70 -29.59 -32.14 -39.47
N PRO A 71 -30.65 -31.37 -39.90
CA PRO A 71 -31.06 -30.05 -39.41
C PRO A 71 -32.15 -30.04 -38.33
N ILE A 72 -32.60 -31.18 -37.81
CA ILE A 72 -33.73 -31.29 -36.87
C ILE A 72 -33.42 -30.59 -35.54
N ASP A 73 -32.34 -31.03 -34.84
CA ASP A 73 -31.93 -30.46 -33.57
C ASP A 73 -30.61 -29.68 -33.76
N LYS A 74 -30.59 -28.42 -33.26
CA LYS A 74 -29.40 -27.58 -33.11
C LYS A 74 -29.10 -27.40 -31.63
N VAL A 75 -27.82 -27.35 -31.28
CA VAL A 75 -27.37 -27.16 -29.90
C VAL A 75 -26.39 -26.00 -29.87
N TYR A 76 -26.69 -25.00 -29.02
CA TYR A 76 -25.86 -23.84 -28.78
C TYR A 76 -25.30 -23.94 -27.36
N ARG A 77 -23.96 -23.85 -27.20
CA ARG A 77 -23.26 -23.97 -25.92
C ARG A 77 -22.95 -22.60 -25.37
N TYR A 78 -23.07 -22.46 -24.07
CA TYR A 78 -22.79 -21.22 -23.33
C TYR A 78 -22.00 -21.56 -22.06
N ASN A 79 -20.96 -20.76 -21.77
CA ASN A 79 -20.18 -20.90 -20.53
C ASN A 79 -20.96 -20.29 -19.35
N THR A 80 -21.74 -21.12 -18.65
CA THR A 80 -22.54 -20.70 -17.50
C THR A 80 -21.75 -20.79 -16.19
N GLY A 81 -20.73 -21.64 -16.15
CA GLY A 81 -19.86 -21.81 -14.98
C GLY A 81 -18.75 -20.75 -14.87
N GLU A 82 -18.49 -20.00 -15.93
CA GLU A 82 -17.44 -18.98 -15.98
C GLU A 82 -17.96 -17.62 -15.54
N ILE A 83 -17.17 -16.92 -14.70
CA ILE A 83 -17.45 -15.54 -14.31
C ILE A 83 -17.01 -14.62 -15.45
N GLN A 84 -17.97 -13.94 -16.05
CA GLN A 84 -17.74 -12.96 -17.11
C GLN A 84 -17.60 -11.57 -16.51
N THR A 85 -16.80 -10.71 -17.13
CA THR A 85 -16.55 -9.35 -16.64
C THR A 85 -16.75 -8.33 -17.77
N PHE A 86 -17.45 -7.26 -17.47
CA PHE A 86 -17.41 -6.05 -18.29
C PHE A 86 -17.08 -4.84 -17.41
N LYS A 87 -16.55 -3.79 -18.01
CA LYS A 87 -16.19 -2.55 -17.32
C LYS A 87 -17.09 -1.41 -17.79
N LEU A 88 -17.44 -0.52 -16.86
CA LEU A 88 -18.16 0.73 -17.10
C LEU A 88 -17.24 1.91 -16.73
N GLY A 89 -17.45 3.05 -17.36
CA GLY A 89 -16.64 4.25 -17.17
C GLY A 89 -15.34 4.22 -17.96
N VAL A 90 -14.24 4.56 -17.33
CA VAL A 90 -12.93 4.53 -17.98
C VAL A 90 -12.41 3.10 -18.06
N VAL A 91 -12.09 2.66 -19.26
CA VAL A 91 -11.54 1.32 -19.54
C VAL A 91 -10.10 1.48 -20.00
N ASP A 92 -9.17 1.00 -19.20
CA ASP A 92 -7.76 0.95 -19.56
C ASP A 92 -7.47 -0.39 -20.27
N ASP A 93 -7.56 -0.38 -21.60
CA ASP A 93 -7.37 -1.59 -22.43
C ASP A 93 -5.91 -1.86 -22.82
N GLN A 94 -4.98 -0.96 -22.51
CA GLN A 94 -3.61 -0.99 -23.02
C GLN A 94 -2.58 -1.43 -21.97
N ARG A 95 -2.95 -2.22 -21.00
CA ARG A 95 -1.94 -2.87 -20.16
C ARG A 95 -1.48 -4.16 -20.82
N GLU A 96 -0.39 -4.08 -21.57
CA GLU A 96 0.44 -5.26 -21.69
C GLU A 96 0.74 -5.79 -20.28
N PRO A 97 0.73 -7.11 -20.05
CA PRO A 97 1.11 -7.69 -18.77
C PRO A 97 2.60 -7.42 -18.54
N SER A 98 2.93 -6.19 -18.17
CA SER A 98 4.27 -5.86 -17.70
C SER A 98 4.40 -6.41 -16.28
N THR A 99 5.40 -7.20 -16.06
CA THR A 99 5.81 -7.78 -14.78
C THR A 99 6.14 -6.73 -13.70
N ASP A 100 6.18 -5.45 -14.06
CA ASP A 100 6.39 -4.36 -13.13
C ASP A 100 5.05 -3.84 -12.60
N VAL A 101 4.88 -3.93 -11.30
CA VAL A 101 3.77 -3.30 -10.56
C VAL A 101 3.90 -1.78 -10.72
N LYS A 102 3.30 -1.23 -11.76
CA LYS A 102 3.20 0.22 -11.91
C LYS A 102 2.20 0.76 -10.89
N VAL A 103 2.67 1.57 -9.98
CA VAL A 103 1.80 2.36 -9.10
C VAL A 103 1.03 3.33 -9.99
N LEU A 104 -0.30 3.23 -9.97
CA LEU A 104 -1.18 4.18 -10.65
C LEU A 104 -1.29 5.43 -9.78
N LEU A 105 -0.74 6.52 -10.28
CA LEU A 105 -0.90 7.83 -9.67
C LEU A 105 -2.10 8.54 -10.31
N TRP A 106 -2.87 9.26 -9.51
CA TRP A 106 -4.00 10.07 -10.01
C TRP A 106 -3.59 11.13 -11.03
N THR A 107 -2.33 11.55 -10.98
CA THR A 107 -1.77 12.56 -11.87
C THR A 107 -1.25 12.02 -13.19
N THR A 108 -1.23 10.69 -13.37
CA THR A 108 -0.85 10.09 -14.65
C THR A 108 -2.08 9.89 -15.52
N GLN A 109 -2.00 10.36 -16.76
CA GLN A 109 -3.03 10.08 -17.74
C GLN A 109 -3.12 8.57 -17.94
N HIS A 110 -4.28 7.99 -17.62
CA HIS A 110 -4.59 6.64 -18.03
C HIS A 110 -4.75 6.68 -19.56
N SER A 111 -4.04 5.80 -20.26
CA SER A 111 -4.18 5.70 -21.69
C SER A 111 -5.63 5.31 -21.99
N HIS A 112 -6.36 6.28 -22.48
CA HIS A 112 -7.68 6.01 -23.05
C HIS A 112 -7.41 5.15 -24.27
N GLY A 113 -7.69 3.85 -24.15
CA GLY A 113 -7.61 2.94 -25.29
C GLY A 113 -8.32 3.59 -26.47
N SER A 114 -7.79 3.42 -27.66
CA SER A 114 -8.39 3.86 -28.91
C SER A 114 -9.69 3.07 -29.20
N SER A 115 -10.53 2.90 -28.18
CA SER A 115 -11.84 2.30 -28.34
C SER A 115 -12.70 3.26 -29.15
N THR A 116 -13.08 2.83 -30.33
CA THR A 116 -14.06 3.52 -31.16
C THR A 116 -15.48 3.43 -30.60
N ASP A 117 -15.65 2.81 -29.44
CA ASP A 117 -16.91 2.68 -28.76
C ASP A 117 -17.20 3.94 -27.92
N PRO A 118 -18.15 4.79 -28.33
CA PRO A 118 -18.48 6.03 -27.61
C PRO A 118 -19.11 5.78 -26.23
N GLU A 119 -19.47 4.54 -25.91
CA GLU A 119 -19.98 4.14 -24.59
C GLU A 119 -18.85 3.86 -23.59
N GLN A 120 -17.59 3.94 -24.01
CA GLN A 120 -16.41 3.70 -23.17
C GLN A 120 -15.58 4.98 -23.02
N ASN A 121 -14.86 5.10 -21.91
CA ASN A 121 -13.91 6.20 -21.63
C ASN A 121 -14.55 7.59 -21.41
N PHE A 122 -15.59 7.67 -20.62
CA PHE A 122 -16.16 8.96 -20.21
C PHE A 122 -16.10 9.15 -18.69
N ASN A 123 -16.00 10.42 -18.29
CA ASN A 123 -16.10 10.82 -16.89
C ASN A 123 -17.57 10.76 -16.43
N MET A 124 -17.78 10.26 -15.22
CA MET A 124 -19.11 10.20 -14.62
C MET A 124 -19.42 11.48 -13.83
N ILE A 125 -20.69 11.77 -13.68
CA ILE A 125 -21.18 12.90 -12.89
C ILE A 125 -21.49 12.40 -11.48
N VAL A 126 -21.01 13.14 -10.48
CA VAL A 126 -21.23 12.87 -9.05
C VAL A 126 -21.82 14.13 -8.40
N ALA A 127 -22.62 13.98 -7.37
CA ALA A 127 -23.16 15.12 -6.64
C ALA A 127 -22.03 15.95 -5.99
N SER A 128 -22.28 17.25 -5.84
CA SER A 128 -21.46 18.11 -4.99
C SER A 128 -22.02 18.10 -3.57
N ASP A 129 -21.15 18.16 -2.55
CA ASP A 129 -21.54 18.23 -1.13
C ASP A 129 -22.45 19.44 -0.85
N ASP A 130 -22.16 20.58 -1.48
CA ASP A 130 -23.00 21.79 -1.39
C ASP A 130 -24.45 21.56 -1.83
N VAL A 131 -24.68 20.68 -2.80
CA VAL A 131 -26.03 20.32 -3.27
C VAL A 131 -26.71 19.36 -2.30
N LEU A 132 -25.97 18.37 -1.80
CA LEU A 132 -26.51 17.38 -0.86
C LEU A 132 -26.88 18.01 0.48
N THR A 133 -26.09 18.95 0.95
CA THR A 133 -26.33 19.68 2.22
C THR A 133 -27.31 20.84 2.10
N GLY A 134 -27.72 21.20 0.87
CA GLY A 134 -28.57 22.37 0.63
C GLY A 134 -27.84 23.70 0.84
N ALA A 135 -26.53 23.71 1.00
CA ALA A 135 -25.69 24.89 1.21
C ALA A 135 -25.29 25.59 -0.10
N ALA A 136 -25.80 25.14 -1.25
CA ALA A 136 -25.44 25.66 -2.54
C ALA A 136 -25.71 27.16 -2.66
N ALA A 137 -24.65 27.95 -2.52
CA ALA A 137 -24.70 29.34 -2.95
C ALA A 137 -24.93 29.34 -4.47
N SER A 138 -25.77 30.26 -4.94
CA SER A 138 -26.28 30.39 -6.32
C SER A 138 -25.23 30.38 -7.46
N LYS A 139 -23.95 30.20 -7.16
CA LYS A 139 -22.80 30.17 -8.09
C LYS A 139 -21.98 28.87 -8.08
N ALA A 140 -22.26 27.91 -7.19
CA ALA A 140 -21.53 26.65 -7.13
C ALA A 140 -21.96 25.73 -8.29
N VAL A 141 -21.02 25.03 -8.89
CA VAL A 141 -21.31 23.98 -9.86
C VAL A 141 -21.99 22.83 -9.11
N PRO A 142 -23.23 22.46 -9.47
CA PRO A 142 -24.02 21.52 -8.68
C PRO A 142 -23.51 20.07 -8.78
N VAL A 143 -22.54 19.81 -9.64
CA VAL A 143 -22.02 18.47 -9.94
C VAL A 143 -20.51 18.48 -10.08
N ASN A 144 -19.90 17.40 -9.67
CA ASN A 144 -18.49 17.12 -9.88
C ASN A 144 -18.33 16.08 -11.00
N LEU A 145 -17.19 16.11 -11.68
CA LEU A 145 -16.81 15.07 -12.64
C LEU A 145 -15.89 14.08 -11.95
N LEU A 146 -16.10 12.81 -12.21
CA LEU A 146 -15.35 11.70 -11.62
C LEU A 146 -14.85 10.77 -12.72
N THR A 147 -13.57 10.46 -12.70
CA THR A 147 -12.98 9.35 -13.45
C THR A 147 -13.09 8.11 -12.60
N VAL A 148 -13.73 7.06 -13.09
CA VAL A 148 -13.91 5.80 -12.38
C VAL A 148 -13.99 4.63 -13.35
N SER A 149 -13.40 3.51 -12.99
CA SER A 149 -13.54 2.21 -13.67
C SER A 149 -14.34 1.26 -12.79
N ILE A 150 -15.45 0.76 -13.32
CA ILE A 150 -16.37 -0.10 -12.58
C ILE A 150 -16.43 -1.47 -13.24
N PRO A 151 -15.59 -2.43 -12.83
CA PRO A 151 -15.72 -3.81 -13.24
C PRO A 151 -16.95 -4.44 -12.60
N VAL A 152 -17.80 -5.02 -13.45
CA VAL A 152 -18.98 -5.78 -13.06
C VAL A 152 -18.75 -7.23 -13.45
N GLN A 153 -18.76 -8.12 -12.47
CA GLN A 153 -18.61 -9.56 -12.66
C GLN A 153 -19.96 -10.24 -12.51
N PHE A 154 -20.31 -11.05 -13.49
CA PHE A 154 -21.57 -11.77 -13.51
C PHE A 154 -21.38 -13.20 -14.00
N ARG A 155 -22.33 -14.05 -13.70
CA ARG A 155 -22.47 -15.39 -14.30
C ARG A 155 -23.90 -15.60 -14.78
N ILE A 156 -24.08 -16.48 -15.74
CA ILE A 156 -25.40 -16.88 -16.23
C ILE A 156 -25.99 -17.86 -15.22
N SER A 157 -27.14 -17.51 -14.63
CA SER A 157 -27.85 -18.34 -13.66
C SER A 157 -29.05 -19.07 -14.27
N ASN A 158 -29.66 -18.51 -15.30
CA ASN A 158 -30.75 -19.11 -16.05
C ASN A 158 -30.52 -18.92 -17.54
N LEU A 159 -30.06 -19.97 -18.20
CA LEU A 159 -29.69 -19.93 -19.62
C LEU A 159 -30.87 -19.64 -20.53
N THR A 160 -32.07 -20.14 -20.21
CA THR A 160 -33.28 -19.94 -21.03
C THR A 160 -33.65 -18.44 -21.04
N ASP A 161 -33.67 -17.80 -19.89
CA ASP A 161 -33.97 -16.37 -19.78
C ASP A 161 -32.92 -15.52 -20.49
N TRP A 162 -31.64 -15.91 -20.32
CA TRP A 162 -30.52 -15.22 -20.95
C TRP A 162 -30.55 -15.20 -22.47
N VAL A 163 -30.95 -16.34 -23.09
CA VAL A 163 -30.89 -16.53 -24.53
C VAL A 163 -32.19 -16.03 -25.23
N TYR A 164 -33.35 -16.26 -24.61
CA TYR A 164 -34.64 -16.08 -25.33
C TYR A 164 -35.43 -14.84 -24.91
N LYS A 165 -35.10 -14.22 -23.77
CA LYS A 165 -35.81 -12.99 -23.36
C LYS A 165 -35.31 -11.74 -24.09
N ASN A 166 -34.06 -11.75 -24.56
CA ASN A 166 -33.43 -10.57 -25.14
C ASN A 166 -32.48 -10.96 -26.27
N ASP A 167 -32.44 -10.17 -27.34
CA ASP A 167 -31.52 -10.41 -28.46
C ASP A 167 -30.04 -10.32 -28.06
N ASN A 168 -29.71 -9.45 -27.10
CA ASN A 168 -28.35 -9.28 -26.58
C ASN A 168 -28.39 -8.97 -25.08
N ALA A 169 -28.43 -10.02 -24.27
CA ALA A 169 -28.51 -9.91 -22.81
C ALA A 169 -27.29 -9.18 -22.20
N VAL A 170 -26.09 -9.36 -22.77
CA VAL A 170 -24.87 -8.65 -22.30
C VAL A 170 -25.01 -7.15 -22.49
N SER A 171 -25.41 -6.69 -23.65
CA SER A 171 -25.60 -5.26 -23.94
C SER A 171 -26.71 -4.65 -23.06
N MET A 172 -27.81 -5.38 -22.87
CA MET A 172 -28.89 -4.95 -21.98
C MET A 172 -28.44 -4.84 -20.54
N LEU A 173 -27.70 -5.84 -20.03
CA LEU A 173 -27.14 -5.81 -18.67
C LEU A 173 -26.19 -4.61 -18.49
N LYS A 174 -25.33 -4.35 -19.49
CA LYS A 174 -24.43 -3.19 -19.49
C LYS A 174 -25.19 -1.86 -19.41
N LYS A 175 -26.25 -1.70 -20.18
CA LYS A 175 -27.11 -0.50 -20.17
C LYS A 175 -27.86 -0.32 -18.84
N PHE A 176 -28.39 -1.40 -18.27
CA PHE A 176 -29.00 -1.34 -16.93
C PHE A 176 -27.98 -1.00 -15.87
N ALA A 177 -26.81 -1.64 -15.89
CA ALA A 177 -25.74 -1.34 -14.94
C ALA A 177 -25.29 0.12 -15.04
N MET A 178 -25.11 0.64 -16.27
CA MET A 178 -24.79 2.04 -16.50
C MET A 178 -25.84 2.99 -15.93
N ARG A 179 -27.12 2.69 -16.13
CA ARG A 179 -28.21 3.50 -15.60
C ARG A 179 -28.18 3.52 -14.07
N GLU A 180 -28.07 2.37 -13.42
CA GLU A 180 -28.06 2.27 -11.97
C GLU A 180 -26.83 2.96 -11.36
N VAL A 181 -25.66 2.81 -11.99
CA VAL A 181 -24.44 3.50 -11.60
C VAL A 181 -24.62 5.02 -11.71
N THR A 182 -25.12 5.52 -12.84
CA THR A 182 -25.32 6.96 -13.02
C THR A 182 -26.32 7.52 -12.00
N GLN A 183 -27.43 6.83 -11.78
CA GLN A 183 -28.44 7.26 -10.78
C GLN A 183 -27.89 7.25 -9.36
N TYR A 184 -27.02 6.29 -9.01
CA TYR A 184 -26.40 6.24 -7.71
C TYR A 184 -25.36 7.35 -7.54
N LEU A 185 -24.47 7.55 -8.50
CA LEU A 185 -23.39 8.52 -8.42
C LEU A 185 -23.89 9.95 -8.27
N VAL A 186 -24.97 10.34 -8.92
CA VAL A 186 -25.54 11.69 -8.76
C VAL A 186 -26.20 11.92 -7.39
N SER A 187 -26.30 10.90 -6.55
CA SER A 187 -26.85 10.97 -5.19
C SER A 187 -25.82 10.92 -4.06
N VAL A 188 -24.54 10.79 -4.41
CA VAL A 188 -23.44 10.60 -3.41
C VAL A 188 -22.34 11.63 -3.66
N ASP A 189 -21.73 12.14 -2.58
CA ASP A 189 -20.59 13.04 -2.68
C ASP A 189 -19.31 12.34 -3.14
N MET A 190 -18.48 13.06 -3.89
CA MET A 190 -17.23 12.57 -4.43
C MET A 190 -16.25 12.14 -3.32
N ASN A 191 -16.13 12.93 -2.24
CA ASN A 191 -15.18 12.62 -1.16
C ASN A 191 -15.60 11.36 -0.39
N GLU A 192 -16.90 11.16 -0.20
CA GLU A 192 -17.44 9.96 0.42
C GLU A 192 -17.15 8.73 -0.44
N LEU A 193 -17.35 8.84 -1.76
CA LEU A 193 -17.08 7.76 -2.70
C LEU A 193 -15.59 7.41 -2.84
N MET A 194 -14.71 8.42 -2.76
CA MET A 194 -13.26 8.24 -2.78
C MET A 194 -12.70 7.69 -1.45
N GLY A 195 -13.46 7.81 -0.38
CA GLY A 195 -13.09 7.46 0.99
C GLY A 195 -13.93 6.32 1.59
N PRO A 196 -14.56 6.57 2.75
CA PRO A 196 -15.22 5.53 3.55
C PRO A 196 -16.45 4.91 2.89
N GLY A 197 -17.21 5.68 2.12
CA GLY A 197 -18.45 5.22 1.47
C GLY A 197 -18.25 4.28 0.28
N ARG A 198 -17.00 4.00 -0.13
CA ARG A 198 -16.69 3.15 -1.28
C ARG A 198 -17.22 1.72 -1.14
N ALA A 199 -17.11 1.13 0.04
CA ALA A 199 -17.57 -0.24 0.29
C ALA A 199 -19.11 -0.33 0.25
N ASP A 200 -19.79 0.66 0.84
CA ASP A 200 -21.24 0.74 0.83
C ASP A 200 -21.78 0.97 -0.58
N ALA A 201 -21.12 1.81 -1.36
CA ALA A 201 -21.44 2.04 -2.76
C ALA A 201 -21.36 0.75 -3.59
N GLN A 202 -20.33 -0.07 -3.39
CA GLN A 202 -20.18 -1.37 -4.05
C GLN A 202 -21.34 -2.32 -3.72
N ALA A 203 -21.74 -2.37 -2.45
CA ALA A 203 -22.84 -3.23 -1.99
C ALA A 203 -24.18 -2.78 -2.60
N VAL A 204 -24.49 -1.48 -2.52
CA VAL A 204 -25.72 -0.91 -3.10
C VAL A 204 -25.80 -1.11 -4.60
N LEU A 205 -24.70 -0.86 -5.32
CA LEU A 205 -24.65 -1.07 -6.78
C LEU A 205 -24.81 -2.53 -7.14
N LYS A 206 -24.18 -3.44 -6.39
CA LYS A 206 -24.35 -4.88 -6.60
C LYS A 206 -25.83 -5.29 -6.48
N ASP A 207 -26.52 -4.82 -5.47
CA ASP A 207 -27.93 -5.16 -5.25
C ASP A 207 -28.83 -4.57 -6.33
N ARG A 208 -28.69 -3.29 -6.67
CA ARG A 208 -29.49 -2.61 -7.70
C ARG A 208 -29.30 -3.24 -9.08
N ILE A 209 -28.06 -3.46 -9.49
CA ILE A 209 -27.73 -4.11 -10.77
C ILE A 209 -28.20 -5.56 -10.74
N GLY A 210 -28.08 -6.24 -9.59
CA GLY A 210 -28.48 -7.63 -9.38
C GLY A 210 -29.98 -7.86 -9.62
N GLU A 211 -30.85 -6.92 -9.25
CA GLU A 211 -32.29 -7.00 -9.53
C GLU A 211 -32.59 -7.04 -11.02
N HIS A 212 -31.89 -6.24 -11.81
CA HIS A 212 -32.03 -6.24 -13.27
C HIS A 212 -31.40 -7.47 -13.91
N ALA A 213 -30.22 -7.89 -13.42
CA ALA A 213 -29.52 -9.08 -13.91
C ALA A 213 -30.36 -10.35 -13.73
N LYS A 214 -31.04 -10.53 -12.61
CA LYS A 214 -31.94 -11.67 -12.35
C LYS A 214 -33.06 -11.77 -13.40
N LYS A 215 -33.60 -10.64 -13.83
CA LYS A 215 -34.67 -10.62 -14.88
C LYS A 215 -34.15 -11.06 -16.26
N LEU A 216 -32.83 -10.89 -16.47
CA LEU A 216 -32.16 -11.34 -17.69
C LEU A 216 -31.64 -12.78 -17.59
N GLY A 217 -31.73 -13.42 -16.43
CA GLY A 217 -31.17 -14.75 -16.19
C GLY A 217 -29.69 -14.76 -15.79
N ALA A 218 -29.18 -13.63 -15.28
CA ALA A 218 -27.80 -13.51 -14.76
C ALA A 218 -27.80 -13.22 -13.27
N GLU A 219 -26.68 -13.53 -12.62
CA GLU A 219 -26.38 -13.20 -11.22
C GLU A 219 -25.12 -12.34 -11.15
N ILE A 220 -25.18 -11.23 -10.43
CA ILE A 220 -24.02 -10.37 -10.19
C ILE A 220 -23.20 -10.96 -9.06
N VAL A 221 -21.97 -11.32 -9.36
CA VAL A 221 -21.01 -11.85 -8.38
C VAL A 221 -20.33 -10.71 -7.63
N PHE A 222 -19.83 -9.73 -8.38
CA PHE A 222 -19.07 -8.62 -7.82
C PHE A 222 -19.26 -7.34 -8.63
N VAL A 223 -19.29 -6.20 -7.93
CA VAL A 223 -19.20 -4.87 -8.51
C VAL A 223 -18.07 -4.15 -7.82
N GLY A 224 -17.06 -3.71 -8.55
CA GLY A 224 -15.92 -2.98 -8.03
C GLY A 224 -15.99 -1.50 -8.38
N LEU A 225 -15.39 -0.67 -7.57
CA LEU A 225 -15.10 0.73 -7.89
C LEU A 225 -13.58 0.86 -7.91
N GLN A 226 -13.00 1.05 -9.08
CA GLN A 226 -11.55 1.14 -9.29
C GLN A 226 -11.18 2.50 -9.86
N ASP A 227 -9.95 2.94 -9.60
CA ASP A 227 -9.37 4.16 -10.16
C ASP A 227 -10.27 5.40 -9.99
N ILE A 228 -10.79 5.59 -8.78
CA ILE A 228 -11.68 6.72 -8.46
C ILE A 228 -10.83 7.97 -8.20
N HIS A 229 -10.93 8.94 -9.10
CA HIS A 229 -10.22 10.22 -8.96
C HIS A 229 -10.90 11.33 -9.77
N PRO A 230 -10.65 12.62 -9.45
CA PRO A 230 -11.06 13.73 -10.31
C PRO A 230 -10.40 13.64 -11.70
N PRO A 231 -11.00 14.23 -12.75
CA PRO A 231 -10.44 14.18 -14.09
C PRO A 231 -9.02 14.74 -14.16
N VAL A 232 -8.16 14.04 -14.88
CA VAL A 232 -6.80 14.45 -15.17
C VAL A 232 -6.79 15.38 -16.39
N GLY A 233 -6.06 16.49 -16.33
CA GLY A 233 -5.90 17.37 -17.48
C GLY A 233 -5.11 16.72 -18.60
N GLN A 234 -5.53 16.99 -19.85
CA GLN A 234 -4.76 16.58 -21.02
C GLN A 234 -3.78 17.70 -21.39
N ASN A 235 -2.50 17.40 -21.46
CA ASN A 235 -1.50 18.24 -22.12
C ASN A 235 -1.09 17.61 -23.45
N GLU A 236 -0.90 18.42 -24.47
CA GLU A 236 -0.49 18.02 -25.83
C GLU A 236 0.83 17.23 -25.88
N GLN A 237 1.56 17.12 -24.77
CA GLN A 237 2.87 16.47 -24.67
C GLN A 237 2.91 15.27 -23.73
N SER A 238 1.82 14.55 -23.54
CA SER A 238 1.76 13.29 -22.74
C SER A 238 2.18 13.43 -21.25
N LYS A 239 2.33 14.62 -20.72
CA LYS A 239 2.50 14.86 -19.28
C LYS A 239 1.19 15.41 -18.73
N ALA A 240 0.53 14.62 -17.90
CA ALA A 240 -0.64 15.03 -17.12
C ALA A 240 -0.22 16.12 -16.12
N THR A 241 -0.22 17.36 -16.55
CA THR A 241 0.06 18.51 -15.70
C THR A 241 -1.10 19.48 -15.77
N GLY A 242 -1.60 19.89 -14.60
CA GLY A 242 -2.57 20.99 -14.50
C GLY A 242 -4.04 20.58 -14.53
N GLY A 243 -4.41 19.33 -14.26
CA GLY A 243 -5.81 18.91 -14.15
C GLY A 243 -6.44 19.18 -12.77
N VAL A 244 -7.75 18.92 -12.69
CA VAL A 244 -8.49 18.99 -11.42
C VAL A 244 -7.91 18.03 -10.38
N ALA A 245 -7.46 16.86 -10.79
CA ALA A 245 -6.82 15.85 -9.95
C ALA A 245 -5.59 16.41 -9.22
N GLU A 246 -4.71 17.13 -9.92
CA GLU A 246 -3.52 17.75 -9.30
C GLU A 246 -3.90 18.81 -8.26
N SER A 247 -4.90 19.63 -8.56
CA SER A 247 -5.39 20.64 -7.61
C SER A 247 -6.01 20.02 -6.37
N TYR A 248 -6.75 18.93 -6.54
CA TYR A 248 -7.34 18.17 -5.45
C TYR A 248 -6.25 17.51 -4.57
N GLU A 249 -5.23 16.92 -5.19
CA GLU A 249 -4.07 16.37 -4.48
C GLU A 249 -3.35 17.43 -3.64
N LYS A 250 -3.14 18.64 -4.18
CA LYS A 250 -2.54 19.76 -3.44
C LYS A 250 -3.34 20.13 -2.19
N VAL A 251 -4.67 20.09 -2.25
CA VAL A 251 -5.53 20.34 -1.08
C VAL A 251 -5.33 19.24 -0.02
N ASN A 252 -5.33 17.97 -0.43
CA ASN A 252 -5.09 16.86 0.48
C ASN A 252 -3.69 16.92 1.10
N VAL A 253 -2.67 17.23 0.32
CA VAL A 253 -1.30 17.44 0.81
C VAL A 253 -1.25 18.58 1.82
N ALA A 254 -1.94 19.70 1.57
CA ALA A 254 -2.01 20.80 2.53
C ALA A 254 -2.66 20.40 3.86
N HIS A 255 -3.74 19.60 3.82
CA HIS A 255 -4.36 19.03 5.03
C HIS A 255 -3.41 18.11 5.81
N LEU A 256 -2.69 17.22 5.10
CA LEU A 256 -1.70 16.35 5.72
C LEU A 256 -0.54 17.14 6.33
N HIS A 257 -0.07 18.21 5.69
CA HIS A 257 0.94 19.11 6.25
C HIS A 257 0.45 19.82 7.50
N ALA A 258 -0.79 20.32 7.49
CA ALA A 258 -1.38 20.96 8.66
C ALA A 258 -1.45 19.99 9.86
N GLU A 259 -1.88 18.74 9.63
CA GLU A 259 -1.93 17.72 10.66
C GLU A 259 -0.53 17.30 11.13
N THR A 260 0.42 17.16 10.22
CA THR A 260 1.83 16.87 10.55
C THR A 260 2.43 17.97 11.43
N ASN A 261 2.17 19.25 11.11
CA ASN A 261 2.62 20.38 11.91
C ASN A 261 1.97 20.37 13.31
N ARG A 262 0.68 20.07 13.39
CA ARG A 262 -0.05 19.96 14.65
C ARG A 262 0.52 18.85 15.54
N LEU A 263 0.73 17.67 14.97
CA LEU A 263 1.32 16.52 15.70
C LEU A 263 2.78 16.80 16.06
N GLY A 264 3.53 17.47 15.20
CA GLY A 264 4.90 17.93 15.48
C GLY A 264 4.97 18.87 16.69
N ALA A 265 4.03 19.83 16.77
CA ALA A 265 3.93 20.73 17.92
C ALA A 265 3.58 20.00 19.22
N ILE A 266 2.66 19.04 19.17
CA ILE A 266 2.31 18.20 20.33
C ILE A 266 3.53 17.36 20.77
N LYS A 267 4.25 16.75 19.84
CA LYS A 267 5.50 16.01 20.12
C LYS A 267 6.53 16.91 20.79
N TYR A 268 6.73 18.11 20.24
CA TYR A 268 7.64 19.09 20.82
C TYR A 268 7.23 19.47 22.24
N GLN A 269 5.97 19.79 22.49
CA GLN A 269 5.44 20.10 23.81
C GLN A 269 5.64 18.92 24.77
N ALA A 270 5.30 17.70 24.36
CA ALA A 270 5.40 16.50 25.19
C ALA A 270 6.88 16.16 25.56
N GLY A 271 7.84 16.52 24.71
CA GLY A 271 9.26 16.32 24.99
C GLY A 271 9.88 17.47 25.79
N LYS A 272 9.71 18.70 25.33
CA LYS A 272 10.42 19.88 25.88
C LYS A 272 9.91 20.34 27.23
N VAL A 273 8.61 20.28 27.48
CA VAL A 273 8.04 20.73 28.76
C VAL A 273 8.51 19.85 29.94
N PRO A 274 8.46 18.51 29.87
CA PRO A 274 8.98 17.67 30.95
C PRO A 274 10.50 17.81 31.12
N GLN A 275 11.25 17.92 30.02
CA GLN A 275 12.69 18.16 30.08
C GLN A 275 13.01 19.46 30.82
N ALA A 276 12.40 20.58 30.43
CA ALA A 276 12.62 21.87 31.09
C ALA A 276 12.22 21.85 32.57
N ARG A 277 11.15 21.13 32.94
CA ARG A 277 10.76 20.93 34.34
C ARG A 277 11.79 20.11 35.10
N GLY A 278 12.33 19.05 34.49
CA GLY A 278 13.41 18.24 35.06
C GLY A 278 14.66 19.08 35.29
N ASP A 279 15.10 19.84 34.31
CA ASP A 279 16.27 20.72 34.40
C ASP A 279 16.09 21.79 35.52
N ALA A 280 14.92 22.42 35.56
CA ALA A 280 14.61 23.39 36.62
C ALA A 280 14.62 22.74 38.02
N THR A 281 14.08 21.54 38.16
CA THR A 281 14.10 20.79 39.43
C THR A 281 15.51 20.45 39.84
N ASN A 282 16.33 19.97 38.91
CA ASN A 282 17.74 19.66 39.17
C ASN A 282 18.54 20.90 39.57
N LEU A 283 18.35 22.02 38.89
CA LEU A 283 19.01 23.29 39.20
C LEU A 283 18.64 23.77 40.61
N VAL A 284 17.35 23.73 40.99
CA VAL A 284 16.89 24.10 42.32
C VAL A 284 17.46 23.14 43.38
N ALA A 285 17.48 21.83 43.13
CA ALA A 285 18.05 20.84 44.04
C ALA A 285 19.56 21.07 44.25
N GLN A 286 20.28 21.32 43.18
CA GLN A 286 21.71 21.63 43.25
C GLN A 286 21.99 22.92 44.02
N ALA A 287 21.25 24.00 43.77
CA ALA A 287 21.40 25.26 44.49
C ALA A 287 21.09 25.11 45.98
N ARG A 288 20.10 24.30 46.37
CA ARG A 288 19.84 23.97 47.77
C ARG A 288 20.96 23.18 48.42
N SER A 289 21.48 22.17 47.71
CA SER A 289 22.63 21.39 48.19
C SER A 289 23.87 22.28 48.39
N ASP A 290 24.17 23.13 47.41
CA ASP A 290 25.31 24.07 47.48
C ASP A 290 25.14 25.07 48.64
N SER A 291 23.92 25.58 48.85
CA SER A 291 23.59 26.46 49.97
C SER A 291 23.80 25.74 51.30
N THR A 292 23.28 24.53 51.46
CA THR A 292 23.46 23.71 52.67
C THR A 292 24.94 23.43 52.94
N ASN A 293 25.69 23.05 51.92
CA ASN A 293 27.12 22.80 52.03
C ASN A 293 27.91 24.06 52.45
N LYS A 294 27.58 25.22 51.85
CA LYS A 294 28.21 26.49 52.22
C LYS A 294 27.94 26.87 53.65
N VAL A 295 26.70 26.72 54.12
CA VAL A 295 26.32 27.00 55.52
C VAL A 295 27.07 26.04 56.45
N ALA A 296 27.02 24.74 56.17
CA ALA A 296 27.72 23.74 57.02
C ALA A 296 29.24 23.96 57.08
N LEU A 297 29.85 24.31 55.92
CA LEU A 297 31.30 24.67 55.94
C LEU A 297 31.60 25.93 56.78
N ALA A 298 30.75 26.98 56.60
CA ALA A 298 30.90 28.21 57.40
C ALA A 298 30.73 27.96 58.91
N GLU A 299 29.75 27.17 59.29
CA GLU A 299 29.55 26.76 60.70
C GLU A 299 30.72 25.92 61.23
N ALA A 300 31.23 24.98 60.41
CA ALA A 300 32.40 24.19 60.80
C ALA A 300 33.68 25.06 60.98
N GLU A 301 33.89 26.01 60.06
CA GLU A 301 34.98 26.95 60.13
C GLU A 301 34.87 27.89 61.36
N ALA A 302 33.68 28.42 61.62
CA ALA A 302 33.43 29.22 62.81
C ALA A 302 33.64 28.42 64.11
N GLY A 303 33.16 27.16 64.17
CA GLY A 303 33.41 26.26 65.29
C GLY A 303 34.90 25.96 65.49
N ARG A 304 35.62 25.66 64.39
CA ARG A 304 37.09 25.48 64.43
C ARG A 304 37.78 26.71 64.93
N PHE A 305 37.43 27.89 64.46
CA PHE A 305 38.00 29.14 64.95
C PHE A 305 37.71 29.35 66.44
N GLY A 306 36.51 29.10 66.93
CA GLY A 306 36.10 29.16 68.29
C GLY A 306 36.97 28.28 69.21
N HIS A 307 37.22 27.01 68.83
CA HIS A 307 38.09 26.09 69.51
C HIS A 307 39.56 26.53 69.51
N GLN A 308 40.04 27.04 68.36
CA GLN A 308 41.41 27.61 68.26
C GLN A 308 41.57 28.82 69.13
N LEU A 309 40.59 29.71 69.21
CA LEU A 309 40.62 30.88 70.09
C LEU A 309 40.62 30.50 71.58
N ALA A 310 39.82 29.51 71.93
CA ALA A 310 39.84 28.98 73.34
C ALA A 310 41.21 28.40 73.72
N ALA A 311 41.81 27.59 72.82
CA ALA A 311 43.14 27.02 73.01
C ALA A 311 44.22 28.12 73.06
N PHE A 312 44.12 29.15 72.21
CA PHE A 312 45.00 30.31 72.25
C PHE A 312 44.88 31.09 73.58
N LYS A 313 43.69 31.36 74.10
CA LYS A 313 43.46 32.04 75.36
C LYS A 313 44.01 31.27 76.57
N GLY A 314 43.94 29.91 76.50
CA GLY A 314 44.44 29.04 77.59
C GLY A 314 45.98 28.99 77.73
N ALA A 315 46.72 28.99 76.60
CA ALA A 315 48.17 28.94 76.57
C ALA A 315 48.77 29.63 75.32
N PRO A 316 48.83 30.96 75.24
CA PRO A 316 49.16 31.71 74.02
C PRO A 316 50.55 31.39 73.45
N SER A 317 51.58 31.21 74.26
CA SER A 317 52.93 30.91 73.80
C SER A 317 53.07 29.52 73.20
N VAL A 318 52.49 28.51 73.84
CA VAL A 318 52.51 27.12 73.40
C VAL A 318 51.69 26.99 72.07
N TYR A 319 50.53 27.63 72.01
CA TYR A 319 49.71 27.62 70.82
C TYR A 319 50.45 28.25 69.64
N LYS A 320 51.07 29.43 69.78
CA LYS A 320 51.85 30.07 68.71
C LYS A 320 52.99 29.19 68.21
N THR A 321 53.74 28.56 69.12
CA THR A 321 54.82 27.66 68.73
C THR A 321 54.32 26.44 67.95
N ARG A 322 53.25 25.81 68.46
CA ARG A 322 52.61 24.68 67.78
C ARG A 322 52.13 25.05 66.39
N MET A 323 51.36 26.14 66.23
CA MET A 323 50.87 26.60 64.94
C MET A 323 51.99 26.92 63.95
N LYS A 324 53.08 27.54 64.44
CA LYS A 324 54.24 27.80 63.60
C LYS A 324 54.88 26.51 63.09
N LEU A 325 55.00 25.50 63.93
CA LEU A 325 55.56 24.21 63.57
C LEU A 325 54.62 23.44 62.60
N GLU A 326 53.30 23.45 62.85
CA GLU A 326 52.33 22.83 61.98
C GLU A 326 52.35 23.52 60.60
N THR A 327 52.31 24.85 60.52
CA THR A 327 52.39 25.60 59.25
C THR A 327 53.69 25.31 58.50
N PHE A 328 54.81 25.21 59.25
CA PHE A 328 56.09 24.85 58.68
C PHE A 328 56.10 23.42 58.10
N ILE A 329 55.51 22.46 58.83
CA ILE A 329 55.40 21.10 58.40
C ILE A 329 54.54 21.03 57.09
N ASP A 330 53.39 21.69 57.09
CA ASP A 330 52.50 21.72 55.95
C ASP A 330 53.14 22.44 54.75
N ALA A 331 53.79 23.57 54.96
CA ALA A 331 54.47 24.29 53.89
C ALA A 331 55.65 23.49 53.27
N THR A 332 56.24 22.60 54.07
CA THR A 332 57.36 21.79 53.58
C THR A 332 57.01 20.35 53.26
N LYS A 333 55.71 19.97 53.27
CA LYS A 333 55.24 18.60 53.03
C LYS A 333 55.61 18.04 51.66
N GLY A 334 55.64 18.88 50.66
CA GLY A 334 56.03 18.51 49.26
C GLY A 334 57.52 18.75 48.95
N SER A 335 58.29 19.30 49.89
CA SER A 335 59.69 19.66 49.64
C SER A 335 60.64 18.54 50.13
N ARG A 336 61.69 18.29 49.33
CA ARG A 336 62.75 17.36 49.72
C ARG A 336 63.53 17.97 50.88
N LYS A 337 63.66 17.24 52.01
CA LYS A 337 64.28 17.72 53.22
C LYS A 337 65.67 17.10 53.36
N TYR A 338 66.67 17.94 53.58
CA TYR A 338 68.00 17.48 53.82
C TYR A 338 68.36 17.89 55.23
N ILE A 339 68.74 16.94 56.11
CA ILE A 339 69.18 17.17 57.46
C ILE A 339 70.73 17.05 57.45
N LEU A 340 71.39 18.17 57.66
CA LEU A 340 72.83 18.21 57.71
C LEU A 340 73.23 18.25 59.19
N SER A 341 73.88 17.22 59.65
CA SER A 341 74.49 17.18 60.99
C SER A 341 76.02 17.27 60.82
N ASN A 342 76.56 18.45 61.04
CA ASN A 342 78.01 18.66 60.99
C ASN A 342 78.47 19.17 62.31
N PRO A 343 79.31 18.43 63.07
CA PRO A 343 79.84 18.87 64.35
C PRO A 343 81.03 19.84 64.28
N SER A 344 81.59 20.09 63.09
CA SER A 344 82.73 21.00 62.89
C SER A 344 82.41 22.11 61.89
N ASN A 345 82.71 23.38 62.26
CA ASN A 345 82.41 24.59 61.45
C ASN A 345 83.29 24.73 60.20
N SER A 346 84.08 23.73 59.80
CA SER A 346 85.10 23.82 58.76
C SER A 346 84.92 22.91 57.58
N ASP A 347 83.87 22.10 57.54
CA ASP A 347 83.64 21.19 56.40
C ASP A 347 82.74 21.81 55.30
N ILE A 348 83.22 21.81 54.11
CA ILE A 348 82.46 22.18 52.94
C ILE A 348 81.59 21.02 52.49
N ILE A 349 80.24 21.16 52.59
CA ILE A 349 79.29 20.16 52.12
C ILE A 349 78.83 20.54 50.73
N ASN A 350 79.23 19.77 49.73
CA ASN A 350 78.76 19.90 48.38
C ASN A 350 77.42 19.14 48.23
N LEU A 351 76.30 19.84 48.05
CA LEU A 351 74.97 19.29 47.81
C LEU A 351 74.64 19.41 46.35
N GLU A 352 74.62 18.28 45.68
CA GLU A 352 74.07 18.21 44.30
C GLU A 352 72.54 18.11 44.33
N LEU A 353 71.87 19.26 44.10
CA LEU A 353 70.38 19.37 44.14
C LEU A 353 69.70 19.08 42.80
N GLN A 354 70.43 18.59 41.79
CA GLN A 354 69.85 18.23 40.54
C GLN A 354 69.05 16.94 40.69
N ASP A 355 67.81 16.99 40.33
CA ASP A 355 66.99 15.79 40.16
C ASP A 355 67.62 14.91 39.09
N LYS A 356 68.22 13.81 39.45
CA LYS A 356 68.56 12.74 38.52
C LYS A 356 67.21 12.21 37.99
N LEU A 357 66.89 12.55 36.72
CA LEU A 357 65.83 11.87 36.01
C LEU A 357 66.10 10.35 36.09
N ARG A 358 65.45 9.67 36.99
CA ARG A 358 65.30 8.23 36.90
C ARG A 358 64.46 7.95 35.68
N SER A 359 65.12 7.56 34.62
CA SER A 359 64.45 6.90 33.55
C SER A 359 64.03 5.50 34.03
N ASP A 360 62.94 5.44 34.74
CA ASP A 360 62.27 4.15 35.01
C ASP A 360 61.66 3.63 33.72
N LEU A 361 62.47 2.81 33.03
CA LEU A 361 62.11 2.18 31.75
C LEU A 361 60.94 1.18 31.86
N LEU A 362 60.30 1.06 33.01
CA LEU A 362 59.21 0.13 33.28
C LEU A 362 57.85 0.80 33.47
N ASP A 363 57.77 2.12 33.42
CA ASP A 363 56.50 2.84 33.54
C ASP A 363 55.99 3.33 32.16
N VAL A 364 56.03 2.43 31.17
CA VAL A 364 55.27 2.58 29.93
C VAL A 364 53.89 1.98 30.19
N THR A 365 53.01 2.78 30.75
CA THR A 365 51.57 2.50 30.68
C THR A 365 51.16 2.60 29.24
N VAL A 366 51.03 1.42 28.58
CA VAL A 366 50.37 1.32 27.29
C VAL A 366 48.88 1.60 27.55
N ASP A 367 48.43 2.73 27.10
CA ASP A 367 47.00 3.11 27.03
C ASP A 367 46.30 2.16 26.09
N PRO A 368 45.30 1.36 26.50
CA PRO A 368 44.65 0.39 25.63
C PRO A 368 43.45 0.95 24.81
N GLU A 369 43.44 2.25 24.49
CA GLU A 369 42.39 2.77 23.57
C GLU A 369 43.03 3.59 22.44
N ASN A 370 43.20 2.86 21.30
CA ASN A 370 43.08 3.38 19.96
C ASN A 370 42.53 2.29 19.06
#